data_f026107eca335a95564c269ad4bd4461
#
_entry.id   f026107eca335a95564c269ad4bd4461
#
_cell.length_a   1.000
_cell.length_b   1.000
_cell.length_c   1.000
_cell.angle_alpha   90.00
_cell.angle_beta   90.00
_cell.angle_gamma   90.00
#
_symmetry.space_group_name_H-M   'P 1'
#
loop_
_entity.id
_entity.type
_entity.pdbx_description
1 polymer ?
#
loop_
_entity_poly.entity_id
_entity_poly.type
_entity_poly.pdbx_seq_one_letter_code
_entity_poly.pdbx_strand_id
1 'polypeptide(L)'
;MGFLAALSVALLGTLLTYSPVNAEHWAVIVAGSNGYSNYRHQSDACHAYHVVRRHGIPAENVVLMIYDDVAWHESNPYPGQLFNKPTTKNASHADVQPVDVYKGCNIDFRAAEVTPETFLNVLTGNSSGAFNKKVLNSTKDDRVFINFIDHGSRGSIYFPHMKPLTASRLKKAMQTMHDKKMYKELVFYMEACESGSMFSDSFLKSINAYVTTAANGFESSWAAYCPPLDEVNGERIGSCLGDLYSVNWMEDSDLTDLSGETLTTQFHRVKNATTKSHVKSFGLSKLSHEIVGNYQSTYDKSYNGDDSDSEDIEPLSAAAARDTETAIESTVDARDVDLVVAFYRYLRAAPGKSRRGFADELTATIQAREVADEVFETITALYEQRTESSLLQVEEPKNLECHEEITRIFETSCAYSGGLTSYSLKYVGTLMDLCESSLPQDEVASIVHKACLVVETRRAPRNDVFNTNVAMLA
;
A
#
# COMPACT_ATOMS: atom_id res chain seq x y z
N MET A 1 56.72 -51.75 48.25
CA MET A 1 55.34 -51.31 48.40
C MET A 1 55.18 -49.96 47.72
N GLY A 2 54.69 -50.02 46.50
CA GLY A 2 54.49 -48.82 45.68
C GLY A 2 53.00 -48.69 45.38
N PHE A 3 52.36 -47.61 45.77
CA PHE A 3 50.99 -47.26 45.44
C PHE A 3 50.95 -46.52 44.11
N LEU A 4 50.32 -47.14 43.10
CA LEU A 4 49.94 -46.48 41.87
C LEU A 4 48.58 -45.79 42.12
N ALA A 5 48.57 -44.46 42.07
CA ALA A 5 47.35 -43.66 42.02
C ALA A 5 46.89 -43.49 40.59
N ALA A 6 45.74 -44.05 40.22
CA ALA A 6 45.13 -43.86 38.91
C ALA A 6 44.30 -42.53 38.96
N LEU A 7 44.72 -41.55 38.14
CA LEU A 7 43.94 -40.36 37.87
C LEU A 7 42.86 -40.68 36.79
N SER A 8 41.58 -40.70 37.23
CA SER A 8 40.45 -40.75 36.28
C SER A 8 40.09 -39.34 35.83
N VAL A 9 40.39 -39.02 34.59
CA VAL A 9 39.94 -37.79 33.93
C VAL A 9 38.50 -38.00 33.43
N ALA A 10 37.51 -37.42 34.12
CA ALA A 10 36.15 -37.39 33.62
C ALA A 10 36.02 -36.29 32.56
N LEU A 11 35.90 -36.69 31.29
CA LEU A 11 35.49 -35.80 30.20
C LEU A 11 34.00 -35.47 30.38
N LEU A 12 33.66 -34.28 30.89
CA LEU A 12 32.32 -33.73 30.78
C LEU A 12 32.12 -33.27 29.33
N GLY A 13 31.53 -34.12 28.50
CA GLY A 13 31.01 -33.73 27.19
C GLY A 13 29.75 -32.89 27.41
N THR A 14 29.85 -31.58 27.20
CA THR A 14 28.66 -30.71 27.03
C THR A 14 27.99 -31.09 25.73
N LEU A 15 26.94 -31.91 25.82
CA LEU A 15 25.98 -32.10 24.73
C LEU A 15 25.31 -30.73 24.50
N LEU A 16 25.79 -29.99 23.55
CA LEU A 16 25.03 -28.90 22.95
C LEU A 16 23.80 -29.53 22.28
N THR A 17 22.67 -29.48 23.00
CA THR A 17 21.37 -29.81 22.42
C THR A 17 21.09 -28.74 21.37
N TYR A 18 21.33 -29.10 20.13
CA TYR A 18 20.88 -28.32 18.98
C TYR A 18 19.35 -28.47 18.97
N SER A 19 18.62 -27.55 19.61
CA SER A 19 17.20 -27.40 19.34
C SER A 19 17.07 -27.04 17.87
N PRO A 20 16.29 -27.75 17.07
CA PRO A 20 16.01 -27.30 15.70
C PRO A 20 15.39 -25.91 15.84
N VAL A 21 16.04 -24.90 15.27
CA VAL A 21 15.43 -23.58 15.12
C VAL A 21 14.27 -23.81 14.15
N ASN A 22 13.06 -23.81 14.67
CA ASN A 22 11.87 -23.84 13.82
C ASN A 22 11.91 -22.59 12.94
N ALA A 23 11.62 -22.75 11.65
CA ALA A 23 11.48 -21.61 10.74
C ALA A 23 10.39 -20.69 11.27
N GLU A 24 10.72 -19.42 11.43
CA GLU A 24 9.77 -18.40 11.86
C GLU A 24 9.03 -17.79 10.66
N HIS A 25 7.89 -17.19 10.95
CA HIS A 25 7.06 -16.48 9.98
C HIS A 25 7.02 -15.02 10.37
N TRP A 26 7.30 -14.16 9.41
CA TRP A 26 7.37 -12.73 9.60
C TRP A 26 6.39 -12.01 8.68
N ALA A 27 5.78 -10.95 9.16
CA ALA A 27 4.92 -10.10 8.36
C ALA A 27 5.33 -8.62 8.45
N VAL A 28 5.29 -7.91 7.32
CA VAL A 28 5.41 -6.45 7.25
C VAL A 28 4.18 -5.91 6.55
N ILE A 29 3.39 -5.09 7.24
CA ILE A 29 2.14 -4.54 6.74
C ILE A 29 2.21 -3.02 6.77
N VAL A 30 1.85 -2.36 5.65
CA VAL A 30 1.98 -0.92 5.49
C VAL A 30 0.73 -0.33 4.88
N ALA A 31 0.14 0.67 5.57
CA ALA A 31 -0.75 1.65 4.97
C ALA A 31 0.04 2.93 4.67
N GLY A 32 0.26 3.22 3.38
CA GLY A 32 1.15 4.28 2.92
C GLY A 32 0.51 5.67 2.85
N SER A 33 -0.75 5.87 3.25
CA SER A 33 -1.47 7.14 3.11
C SER A 33 -1.84 7.80 4.43
N ASN A 34 -2.31 9.03 4.34
CA ASN A 34 -2.90 9.80 5.42
C ASN A 34 -4.16 10.52 4.96
N GLY A 35 -4.95 11.02 5.91
CA GLY A 35 -6.19 11.76 5.66
C GLY A 35 -7.43 10.88 5.53
N TYR A 36 -8.58 11.46 5.90
CA TYR A 36 -9.83 10.71 6.06
C TYR A 36 -10.40 10.12 4.76
N SER A 37 -10.15 10.71 3.61
CA SER A 37 -10.52 10.14 2.30
C SER A 37 -9.79 8.82 1.99
N ASN A 38 -8.67 8.55 2.69
CA ASN A 38 -7.89 7.32 2.61
C ASN A 38 -8.18 6.36 3.78
N TYR A 39 -9.36 6.49 4.42
CA TYR A 39 -9.83 5.62 5.51
C TYR A 39 -9.56 4.13 5.23
N ARG A 40 -9.88 3.67 4.04
CA ARG A 40 -9.79 2.29 3.58
C ARG A 40 -8.39 1.67 3.74
N HIS A 41 -7.32 2.43 3.49
CA HIS A 41 -5.95 1.90 3.58
C HIS A 41 -5.58 1.54 5.03
N GLN A 42 -6.00 2.35 6.01
CA GLN A 42 -5.71 2.10 7.42
C GLN A 42 -6.59 0.96 7.97
N SER A 43 -7.84 0.86 7.54
CA SER A 43 -8.70 -0.27 7.91
C SER A 43 -8.24 -1.58 7.27
N ASP A 44 -7.81 -1.57 6.00
CA ASP A 44 -7.22 -2.74 5.34
C ASP A 44 -5.97 -3.23 6.07
N ALA A 45 -5.06 -2.32 6.45
CA ALA A 45 -3.83 -2.69 7.15
C ALA A 45 -4.09 -3.29 8.53
N CYS A 46 -5.05 -2.74 9.30
CA CYS A 46 -5.47 -3.33 10.57
C CYS A 46 -6.15 -4.69 10.37
N HIS A 47 -6.98 -4.84 9.33
CA HIS A 47 -7.58 -6.14 9.02
C HIS A 47 -6.50 -7.18 8.63
N ALA A 48 -5.56 -6.83 7.75
CA ALA A 48 -4.43 -7.68 7.40
C ALA A 48 -3.59 -8.09 8.63
N TYR A 49 -3.38 -7.15 9.57
CA TYR A 49 -2.74 -7.44 10.85
C TYR A 49 -3.51 -8.53 11.63
N HIS A 50 -4.83 -8.42 11.72
CA HIS A 50 -5.65 -9.43 12.40
C HIS A 50 -5.64 -10.77 11.67
N VAL A 51 -5.62 -10.79 10.33
CA VAL A 51 -5.49 -12.05 9.57
C VAL A 51 -4.25 -12.81 10.01
N VAL A 52 -3.07 -12.20 9.95
CA VAL A 52 -1.81 -12.88 10.28
C VAL A 52 -1.70 -13.23 11.76
N ARG A 53 -2.23 -12.37 12.65
CA ARG A 53 -2.24 -12.62 14.11
C ARG A 53 -3.14 -13.76 14.51
N ARG A 54 -4.36 -13.84 13.98
CA ARG A 54 -5.30 -14.94 14.25
C ARG A 54 -4.79 -16.29 13.76
N HIS A 55 -3.98 -16.28 12.70
CA HIS A 55 -3.35 -17.49 12.19
C HIS A 55 -2.00 -17.79 12.85
N GLY A 56 -1.65 -17.11 13.95
CA GLY A 56 -0.59 -17.51 14.88
C GLY A 56 0.77 -16.83 14.66
N ILE A 57 0.94 -15.90 13.71
CA ILE A 57 2.20 -15.15 13.63
C ILE A 57 2.31 -14.26 14.88
N PRO A 58 3.34 -14.42 15.73
CA PRO A 58 3.47 -13.69 16.99
C PRO A 58 3.65 -12.18 16.75
N ALA A 59 3.21 -11.35 17.70
CA ALA A 59 3.23 -9.88 17.52
C ALA A 59 4.64 -9.32 17.32
N GLU A 60 5.65 -9.95 17.92
CA GLU A 60 7.06 -9.60 17.74
C GLU A 60 7.56 -9.80 16.29
N ASN A 61 6.92 -10.70 15.54
CA ASN A 61 7.26 -10.99 14.14
C ASN A 61 6.38 -10.23 13.13
N VAL A 62 5.46 -9.38 13.59
CA VAL A 62 4.66 -8.50 12.73
C VAL A 62 5.13 -7.07 12.88
N VAL A 63 5.53 -6.42 11.79
CA VAL A 63 5.82 -4.99 11.74
C VAL A 63 4.68 -4.28 11.04
N LEU A 64 4.02 -3.35 11.74
CA LEU A 64 2.87 -2.61 11.23
C LEU A 64 3.18 -1.11 11.15
N MET A 65 3.00 -0.53 9.96
CA MET A 65 3.23 0.88 9.66
C MET A 65 1.94 1.53 9.18
N ILE A 66 1.36 2.43 9.98
CA ILE A 66 0.12 3.17 9.66
C ILE A 66 0.28 4.62 10.11
N TYR A 67 -0.15 5.61 9.32
CA TYR A 67 -0.09 7.02 9.71
C TYR A 67 -0.93 7.33 10.96
N ASP A 68 -2.03 6.58 11.16
CA ASP A 68 -2.85 6.59 12.38
C ASP A 68 -3.58 7.92 12.66
N ASP A 69 -4.11 8.55 11.61
CA ASP A 69 -4.87 9.80 11.72
C ASP A 69 -6.37 9.64 11.44
N VAL A 70 -6.83 8.42 11.09
CA VAL A 70 -8.21 8.17 10.66
C VAL A 70 -9.13 7.75 11.80
N ALA A 71 -8.69 6.83 12.67
CA ALA A 71 -9.52 6.29 13.75
C ALA A 71 -10.06 7.39 14.69
N TRP A 72 -9.24 8.40 14.98
CA TRP A 72 -9.59 9.53 15.85
C TRP A 72 -9.92 10.82 15.08
N HIS A 73 -10.13 10.72 13.78
CA HIS A 73 -10.47 11.88 12.95
C HIS A 73 -11.85 12.43 13.32
N GLU A 74 -12.01 13.75 13.29
CA GLU A 74 -13.27 14.42 13.63
C GLU A 74 -14.47 14.01 12.75
N SER A 75 -14.21 13.55 11.53
CA SER A 75 -15.22 13.03 10.60
C SER A 75 -15.60 11.58 10.86
N ASN A 76 -14.87 10.86 11.73
CA ASN A 76 -15.18 9.48 12.04
C ASN A 76 -16.36 9.42 13.04
N PRO A 77 -17.52 8.85 12.68
CA PRO A 77 -18.66 8.76 13.60
C PRO A 77 -18.42 7.79 14.77
N TYR A 78 -17.38 6.97 14.68
CA TYR A 78 -16.94 6.02 15.71
C TYR A 78 -15.52 6.32 16.18
N PRO A 79 -15.31 7.35 17.03
CA PRO A 79 -13.95 7.73 17.45
C PRO A 79 -13.20 6.55 18.09
N GLY A 80 -12.00 6.27 17.58
CA GLY A 80 -11.15 5.17 18.03
C GLY A 80 -11.51 3.79 17.48
N GLN A 81 -12.34 3.71 16.44
CA GLN A 81 -12.71 2.47 15.76
C GLN A 81 -12.51 2.60 14.25
N LEU A 82 -12.22 1.49 13.60
CA LEU A 82 -12.18 1.37 12.14
C LEU A 82 -12.93 0.11 11.71
N PHE A 83 -13.63 0.21 10.59
CA PHE A 83 -14.39 -0.89 10.03
C PHE A 83 -13.98 -1.12 8.58
N ASN A 84 -13.68 -2.36 8.23
CA ASN A 84 -13.26 -2.73 6.88
C ASN A 84 -14.40 -3.27 6.02
N LYS A 85 -15.62 -3.30 6.60
CA LYS A 85 -16.84 -3.77 5.96
C LYS A 85 -18.06 -3.03 6.52
N PRO A 86 -19.08 -2.69 5.68
CA PRO A 86 -20.33 -2.11 6.17
C PRO A 86 -21.18 -3.15 6.89
N THR A 87 -22.26 -2.67 7.57
CA THR A 87 -23.30 -3.55 8.08
C THR A 87 -24.03 -4.22 6.91
N THR A 88 -23.94 -5.53 6.82
CA THR A 88 -24.64 -6.29 5.79
C THR A 88 -26.04 -6.63 6.23
N LYS A 89 -27.06 -6.13 5.52
CA LYS A 89 -28.48 -6.49 5.73
C LYS A 89 -28.78 -7.78 5.02
N ASN A 90 -28.90 -8.88 5.77
CA ASN A 90 -29.26 -10.16 5.19
C ASN A 90 -30.78 -10.37 5.27
N ALA A 91 -31.46 -10.53 4.14
CA ALA A 91 -32.91 -10.72 4.08
C ALA A 91 -33.40 -12.01 4.77
N SER A 92 -32.51 -12.97 5.05
CA SER A 92 -32.83 -14.28 5.60
C SER A 92 -32.19 -14.60 6.96
N HIS A 93 -31.27 -13.76 7.47
CA HIS A 93 -30.53 -13.97 8.73
C HIS A 93 -30.36 -12.66 9.50
N ALA A 94 -29.93 -12.72 10.75
CA ALA A 94 -29.57 -11.52 11.52
C ALA A 94 -28.51 -10.71 10.78
N ASP A 95 -28.64 -9.36 10.81
CA ASP A 95 -27.63 -8.47 10.23
C ASP A 95 -26.23 -8.83 10.71
N VAL A 96 -25.29 -8.98 9.77
CA VAL A 96 -23.89 -9.22 10.14
C VAL A 96 -23.30 -7.92 10.66
N GLN A 97 -22.87 -7.94 11.91
CA GLN A 97 -22.25 -6.78 12.54
C GLN A 97 -20.82 -6.62 12.04
N PRO A 98 -20.43 -5.42 11.59
CA PRO A 98 -19.06 -5.14 11.20
C PRO A 98 -18.13 -5.18 12.42
N VAL A 99 -16.91 -5.69 12.21
CA VAL A 99 -15.90 -5.82 13.26
C VAL A 99 -15.04 -4.55 13.30
N ASP A 100 -14.77 -4.05 14.51
CA ASP A 100 -13.80 -2.99 14.73
C ASP A 100 -12.37 -3.55 14.56
N VAL A 101 -11.77 -3.28 13.41
CA VAL A 101 -10.41 -3.76 13.09
C VAL A 101 -9.31 -2.89 13.73
N TYR A 102 -9.63 -1.74 14.32
CA TYR A 102 -8.65 -0.91 15.03
C TYR A 102 -8.36 -1.45 16.43
N LYS A 103 -9.35 -2.06 17.07
CA LYS A 103 -9.17 -2.71 18.37
C LYS A 103 -8.15 -3.83 18.26
N GLY A 104 -7.08 -3.78 19.06
CA GLY A 104 -5.99 -4.77 19.04
C GLY A 104 -5.02 -4.64 17.84
N CYS A 105 -5.16 -3.63 16.99
CA CYS A 105 -4.25 -3.33 15.89
C CYS A 105 -2.98 -2.64 16.43
N ASN A 106 -1.90 -3.39 16.67
CA ASN A 106 -0.69 -2.89 17.31
C ASN A 106 0.26 -2.24 16.30
N ILE A 107 0.22 -0.91 16.21
CA ILE A 107 0.97 -0.11 15.23
C ILE A 107 2.36 0.21 15.75
N ASP A 108 3.42 -0.20 15.02
CA ASP A 108 4.83 0.05 15.37
C ASP A 108 5.33 1.43 14.92
N PHE A 109 4.94 1.87 13.72
CA PHE A 109 5.35 3.16 13.14
C PHE A 109 4.11 4.00 12.83
N ARG A 110 4.14 5.28 13.28
CA ARG A 110 3.02 6.22 13.15
C ARG A 110 3.47 7.56 12.57
N ALA A 111 2.53 8.27 11.99
CA ALA A 111 2.68 9.65 11.53
C ALA A 111 3.97 9.86 10.69
N ALA A 112 4.82 10.78 11.05
CA ALA A 112 6.04 11.12 10.32
C ALA A 112 7.08 9.98 10.22
N GLU A 113 6.90 8.88 10.95
CA GLU A 113 7.77 7.71 10.87
C GLU A 113 7.41 6.81 9.66
N VAL A 114 6.21 6.96 9.11
CA VAL A 114 5.75 6.18 7.94
C VAL A 114 6.28 6.83 6.67
N THR A 115 7.45 6.38 6.22
CA THR A 115 8.15 6.93 5.06
C THR A 115 8.73 5.82 4.18
N PRO A 116 9.03 6.10 2.89
CA PRO A 116 9.78 5.17 2.04
C PRO A 116 11.06 4.68 2.70
N GLU A 117 11.82 5.58 3.30
CA GLU A 117 13.11 5.28 3.93
C GLU A 117 12.94 4.33 5.12
N THR A 118 11.96 4.59 5.98
CA THR A 118 11.66 3.72 7.12
C THR A 118 11.25 2.33 6.66
N PHE A 119 10.37 2.23 5.66
CA PHE A 119 9.96 0.95 5.09
C PHE A 119 11.14 0.15 4.54
N LEU A 120 12.01 0.78 3.74
CA LEU A 120 13.21 0.12 3.21
C LEU A 120 14.18 -0.31 4.33
N ASN A 121 14.31 0.48 5.40
CA ASN A 121 15.10 0.11 6.57
C ASN A 121 14.49 -1.06 7.34
N VAL A 122 13.15 -1.09 7.50
CA VAL A 122 12.43 -2.23 8.09
C VAL A 122 12.69 -3.50 7.29
N LEU A 123 12.51 -3.46 5.97
CA LEU A 123 12.74 -4.62 5.09
C LEU A 123 14.16 -5.15 5.15
N THR A 124 15.15 -4.26 5.27
CA THR A 124 16.58 -4.65 5.23
C THR A 124 17.20 -4.89 6.60
N GLY A 125 16.38 -4.91 7.67
CA GLY A 125 16.83 -5.17 9.05
C GLY A 125 17.69 -4.06 9.64
N ASN A 126 17.56 -2.81 9.18
CA ASN A 126 18.32 -1.66 9.65
C ASN A 126 17.55 -0.86 10.72
N SER A 127 17.60 -1.31 11.98
CA SER A 127 16.89 -0.65 13.08
C SER A 127 17.35 0.80 13.31
N SER A 128 18.62 1.12 13.11
CA SER A 128 19.14 2.48 13.29
C SER A 128 18.52 3.47 12.28
N GLY A 129 18.23 3.03 11.05
CA GLY A 129 17.49 3.79 10.05
C GLY A 129 15.97 3.76 10.26
N ALA A 130 15.46 2.95 11.17
CA ALA A 130 14.07 2.80 11.53
C ALA A 130 13.80 3.22 13.00
N PHE A 131 14.32 4.34 13.42
CA PHE A 131 14.12 4.95 14.75
C PHE A 131 14.51 4.04 15.93
N ASN A 132 15.37 3.05 15.72
CA ASN A 132 15.71 1.95 16.66
C ASN A 132 14.49 1.14 17.11
N LYS A 133 13.46 1.09 16.30
CA LYS A 133 12.26 0.27 16.52
C LYS A 133 12.39 -1.10 15.87
N LYS A 134 11.31 -1.88 15.93
CA LYS A 134 11.20 -3.22 15.36
C LYS A 134 11.41 -3.20 13.84
N VAL A 135 12.23 -4.10 13.36
CA VAL A 135 12.50 -4.33 11.93
C VAL A 135 12.49 -5.83 11.67
N LEU A 136 12.49 -6.25 10.41
CA LEU A 136 12.70 -7.65 10.07
C LEU A 136 14.04 -8.14 10.65
N ASN A 137 13.95 -9.17 11.48
CA ASN A 137 15.12 -9.87 12.04
C ASN A 137 15.11 -11.35 11.62
N SER A 138 14.52 -11.60 10.48
CA SER A 138 14.35 -12.93 9.90
C SER A 138 15.67 -13.51 9.35
N THR A 139 15.72 -14.82 9.23
CA THR A 139 16.87 -15.60 8.80
C THR A 139 16.63 -16.33 7.47
N LYS A 140 17.65 -17.00 6.94
CA LYS A 140 17.57 -17.77 5.69
C LYS A 140 16.57 -18.94 5.71
N ASP A 141 16.12 -19.34 6.87
CA ASP A 141 15.20 -20.47 7.06
C ASP A 141 13.74 -20.01 7.21
N ASP A 142 13.54 -18.69 7.45
CA ASP A 142 12.25 -18.08 7.72
C ASP A 142 11.48 -17.70 6.45
N ARG A 143 10.18 -17.48 6.60
CA ARG A 143 9.31 -16.99 5.54
C ARG A 143 8.84 -15.58 5.85
N VAL A 144 8.78 -14.75 4.82
CA VAL A 144 8.38 -13.34 4.95
C VAL A 144 7.14 -13.06 4.09
N PHE A 145 6.12 -12.50 4.71
CA PHE A 145 4.95 -11.95 4.07
C PHE A 145 5.01 -10.42 4.11
N ILE A 146 4.81 -9.75 2.98
CA ILE A 146 4.72 -8.29 2.90
C ILE A 146 3.35 -7.94 2.34
N ASN A 147 2.67 -6.99 2.96
CA ASN A 147 1.44 -6.41 2.45
C ASN A 147 1.57 -4.88 2.43
N PHE A 148 1.47 -4.29 1.25
CA PHE A 148 1.51 -2.85 1.04
C PHE A 148 0.19 -2.38 0.46
N ILE A 149 -0.37 -1.32 1.05
CA ILE A 149 -1.70 -0.79 0.72
C ILE A 149 -1.60 0.72 0.62
N ASP A 150 -1.75 1.26 -0.59
CA ASP A 150 -1.83 2.71 -0.83
C ASP A 150 -2.12 3.04 -2.30
N HIS A 151 -1.88 4.30 -2.65
CA HIS A 151 -1.84 4.79 -4.02
C HIS A 151 -0.60 4.29 -4.76
N GLY A 152 -0.73 4.18 -6.06
CA GLY A 152 0.36 3.85 -6.97
C GLY A 152 0.33 4.66 -8.25
N SER A 153 1.38 4.58 -9.02
CA SER A 153 1.49 5.05 -10.40
C SER A 153 2.46 4.14 -11.14
N ARG A 154 2.58 4.29 -12.44
CA ARG A 154 3.58 3.52 -13.20
C ARG A 154 4.97 3.69 -12.61
N GLY A 155 5.54 2.58 -12.10
CA GLY A 155 6.88 2.51 -11.53
C GLY A 155 7.05 3.13 -10.14
N SER A 156 5.97 3.51 -9.45
CA SER A 156 6.04 4.05 -8.09
C SER A 156 4.83 3.71 -7.24
N ILE A 157 5.05 3.49 -5.96
CA ILE A 157 4.05 3.46 -4.90
C ILE A 157 4.29 4.62 -3.94
N TYR A 158 3.30 5.00 -3.14
CA TYR A 158 3.37 6.23 -2.37
C TYR A 158 3.32 5.99 -0.87
N PHE A 159 3.75 6.98 -0.13
CA PHE A 159 3.73 7.09 1.32
C PHE A 159 3.04 8.40 1.73
N PRO A 160 2.76 8.62 3.04
CA PRO A 160 2.03 9.81 3.47
C PRO A 160 2.62 11.09 2.86
N HIS A 161 1.72 12.02 2.52
CA HIS A 161 2.04 13.26 1.79
C HIS A 161 2.59 13.01 0.37
N MET A 162 2.12 11.95 -0.30
CA MET A 162 2.48 11.58 -1.68
C MET A 162 3.98 11.38 -1.92
N LYS A 163 4.72 10.93 -0.90
CA LYS A 163 6.16 10.63 -1.05
C LYS A 163 6.37 9.35 -1.84
N PRO A 164 7.02 9.39 -3.00
CA PRO A 164 7.17 8.22 -3.86
C PRO A 164 8.22 7.23 -3.37
N LEU A 165 7.93 5.95 -3.55
CA LEU A 165 8.89 4.86 -3.54
C LEU A 165 8.93 4.21 -4.93
N THR A 166 10.02 4.42 -5.65
CA THR A 166 10.18 3.89 -7.00
C THR A 166 10.43 2.38 -7.03
N ALA A 167 10.06 1.74 -8.13
CA ALA A 167 10.33 0.32 -8.37
C ALA A 167 11.83 -0.01 -8.28
N SER A 168 12.72 0.91 -8.71
CA SER A 168 14.17 0.76 -8.59
C SER A 168 14.62 0.63 -7.13
N ARG A 169 14.14 1.52 -6.26
CA ARG A 169 14.50 1.51 -4.82
C ARG A 169 13.94 0.29 -4.11
N LEU A 170 12.68 -0.09 -4.38
CA LEU A 170 12.07 -1.31 -3.82
C LEU A 170 12.83 -2.56 -4.26
N LYS A 171 13.13 -2.68 -5.56
CA LYS A 171 13.93 -3.77 -6.12
C LYS A 171 15.30 -3.90 -5.43
N LYS A 172 15.99 -2.78 -5.19
CA LYS A 172 17.28 -2.75 -4.49
C LYS A 172 17.17 -3.24 -3.05
N ALA A 173 16.10 -2.88 -2.34
CA ALA A 173 15.86 -3.37 -0.98
C ALA A 173 15.58 -4.87 -0.97
N MET A 174 14.71 -5.37 -1.85
CA MET A 174 14.42 -6.81 -1.97
C MET A 174 15.67 -7.62 -2.35
N GLN A 175 16.52 -7.09 -3.24
CA GLN A 175 17.82 -7.71 -3.53
C GLN A 175 18.71 -7.75 -2.29
N THR A 176 18.76 -6.67 -1.50
CA THR A 176 19.50 -6.61 -0.24
C THR A 176 19.01 -7.65 0.78
N MET A 177 17.69 -7.83 0.91
CA MET A 177 17.10 -8.89 1.76
C MET A 177 17.58 -10.28 1.33
N HIS A 178 17.54 -10.55 0.02
CA HIS A 178 18.00 -11.82 -0.55
C HIS A 178 19.49 -12.05 -0.30
N ASP A 179 20.35 -11.07 -0.60
CA ASP A 179 21.80 -11.15 -0.42
C ASP A 179 22.21 -11.35 1.03
N LYS A 180 21.49 -10.73 1.95
CA LYS A 180 21.64 -10.91 3.41
C LYS A 180 21.06 -12.22 3.92
N LYS A 181 20.37 -12.98 3.06
CA LYS A 181 19.68 -14.24 3.42
C LYS A 181 18.67 -14.03 4.55
N MET A 182 17.82 -13.02 4.42
CA MET A 182 16.80 -12.68 5.40
C MET A 182 15.50 -13.50 5.24
N TYR A 183 15.43 -14.37 4.27
CA TYR A 183 14.29 -15.27 4.08
C TYR A 183 14.68 -16.49 3.23
N LYS A 184 13.92 -17.55 3.40
CA LYS A 184 13.91 -18.71 2.51
C LYS A 184 13.06 -18.42 1.27
N GLU A 185 11.88 -17.89 1.49
CA GLU A 185 10.85 -17.57 0.51
C GLU A 185 10.12 -16.30 0.93
N LEU A 186 9.74 -15.48 -0.04
CA LEU A 186 9.05 -14.20 0.18
C LEU A 186 7.75 -14.14 -0.63
N VAL A 187 6.64 -13.74 0.02
CA VAL A 187 5.38 -13.43 -0.62
C VAL A 187 5.03 -11.96 -0.38
N PHE A 188 4.63 -11.25 -1.45
CA PHE A 188 4.29 -9.84 -1.38
C PHE A 188 2.93 -9.58 -2.03
N TYR A 189 1.97 -9.05 -1.25
CA TYR A 189 0.68 -8.59 -1.75
C TYR A 189 0.66 -7.08 -1.81
N MET A 190 0.35 -6.52 -2.99
CA MET A 190 0.39 -5.07 -3.22
C MET A 190 -0.96 -4.56 -3.71
N GLU A 191 -1.60 -3.74 -2.87
CA GLU A 191 -2.78 -2.96 -3.21
C GLU A 191 -2.33 -1.57 -3.66
N ALA A 192 -2.37 -1.33 -4.95
CA ALA A 192 -2.13 0.02 -5.50
C ALA A 192 -2.57 0.08 -6.97
N CYS A 193 -2.87 1.28 -7.45
CA CYS A 193 -3.00 1.54 -8.88
C CYS A 193 -1.68 1.23 -9.58
N GLU A 194 -1.73 0.74 -10.82
CA GLU A 194 -0.58 0.36 -11.66
C GLU A 194 0.45 -0.52 -10.93
N SER A 195 0.03 -1.24 -9.87
CA SER A 195 0.90 -2.03 -8.99
C SER A 195 1.70 -3.10 -9.73
N GLY A 196 1.19 -3.63 -10.84
CA GLY A 196 1.94 -4.56 -11.70
C GLY A 196 3.21 -3.97 -12.30
N SER A 197 3.31 -2.64 -12.43
CA SER A 197 4.50 -1.96 -12.95
C SER A 197 5.70 -1.96 -11.99
N MET A 198 5.48 -2.31 -10.73
CA MET A 198 6.53 -2.35 -9.71
C MET A 198 7.43 -3.57 -9.82
N PHE A 199 7.01 -4.61 -10.55
CA PHE A 199 7.66 -5.92 -10.53
C PHE A 199 7.95 -6.46 -11.92
N SER A 200 9.01 -7.27 -12.02
CA SER A 200 9.30 -8.09 -13.19
C SER A 200 9.53 -9.54 -12.78
N ASP A 201 9.02 -10.46 -13.59
CA ASP A 201 9.15 -11.91 -13.38
C ASP A 201 10.58 -12.39 -13.22
N SER A 202 11.47 -11.90 -14.11
CA SER A 202 12.87 -12.33 -14.12
C SER A 202 13.58 -11.98 -12.82
N PHE A 203 13.34 -10.79 -12.29
CA PHE A 203 13.92 -10.37 -11.03
C PHE A 203 13.38 -11.18 -9.85
N LEU A 204 12.06 -11.32 -9.72
CA LEU A 204 11.45 -12.04 -8.60
C LEU A 204 11.84 -13.52 -8.56
N LYS A 205 11.95 -14.16 -9.74
CA LYS A 205 12.47 -15.53 -9.85
C LYS A 205 13.91 -15.67 -9.33
N SER A 206 14.75 -14.65 -9.53
CA SER A 206 16.15 -14.66 -9.08
C SER A 206 16.32 -14.51 -7.57
N ILE A 207 15.30 -14.00 -6.86
CA ILE A 207 15.34 -13.74 -5.43
C ILE A 207 14.34 -14.59 -4.61
N ASN A 208 13.84 -15.68 -5.13
CA ASN A 208 12.89 -16.57 -4.46
C ASN A 208 11.63 -15.84 -3.94
N ALA A 209 11.02 -15.00 -4.77
CA ALA A 209 9.83 -14.24 -4.41
C ALA A 209 8.63 -14.56 -5.30
N TYR A 210 7.43 -14.44 -4.72
CA TYR A 210 6.14 -14.47 -5.39
C TYR A 210 5.34 -13.23 -5.00
N VAL A 211 4.73 -12.57 -5.96
CA VAL A 211 4.00 -11.31 -5.75
C VAL A 211 2.62 -11.40 -6.40
N THR A 212 1.60 -10.86 -5.73
CA THR A 212 0.31 -10.55 -6.35
C THR A 212 0.00 -9.07 -6.24
N THR A 213 -0.66 -8.51 -7.25
CA THR A 213 -0.96 -7.08 -7.34
C THR A 213 -2.42 -6.84 -7.68
N ALA A 214 -3.02 -5.80 -7.12
CA ALA A 214 -4.43 -5.43 -7.31
C ALA A 214 -4.77 -5.07 -8.75
N ALA A 215 -3.80 -4.55 -9.50
CA ALA A 215 -3.97 -4.07 -10.86
C ALA A 215 -2.77 -4.48 -11.75
N ASN A 216 -2.95 -4.41 -13.06
CA ASN A 216 -1.81 -4.51 -13.99
C ASN A 216 -0.97 -3.21 -13.97
N GLY A 217 0.00 -3.07 -14.88
CA GLY A 217 0.91 -1.92 -14.89
C GLY A 217 0.35 -0.63 -15.48
N PHE A 218 -0.94 -0.61 -15.91
CA PHE A 218 -1.51 0.49 -16.71
C PHE A 218 -2.96 0.84 -16.34
N GLU A 219 -3.43 0.37 -15.18
CA GLU A 219 -4.80 0.62 -14.73
C GLU A 219 -4.86 0.94 -13.25
N SER A 220 -5.95 1.59 -12.85
CA SER A 220 -6.26 1.86 -11.45
C SER A 220 -6.63 0.59 -10.69
N SER A 221 -6.35 0.58 -9.37
CA SER A 221 -7.07 -0.26 -8.41
C SER A 221 -8.38 0.41 -7.98
N TRP A 222 -9.20 -0.30 -7.22
CA TRP A 222 -10.56 0.13 -6.91
C TRP A 222 -10.83 0.06 -5.40
N ALA A 223 -11.36 1.15 -4.86
CA ALA A 223 -11.91 1.17 -3.51
C ALA A 223 -13.26 0.43 -3.46
N ALA A 224 -13.56 -0.16 -2.32
CA ALA A 224 -14.78 -0.92 -2.05
C ALA A 224 -15.54 -0.35 -0.85
N TYR A 225 -16.82 -0.70 -0.76
CA TYR A 225 -17.71 -0.23 0.31
C TYR A 225 -17.74 1.29 0.44
N CYS A 226 -17.84 1.94 -0.71
CA CYS A 226 -17.82 3.40 -0.81
C CYS A 226 -19.23 4.01 -0.61
N PRO A 227 -19.32 5.32 -0.31
CA PRO A 227 -20.60 6.02 -0.32
C PRO A 227 -21.36 5.82 -1.65
N PRO A 228 -22.68 5.53 -1.63
CA PRO A 228 -23.58 5.62 -0.46
C PRO A 228 -23.68 4.35 0.40
N LEU A 229 -22.94 3.27 0.14
CA LEU A 229 -23.04 1.98 0.84
C LEU A 229 -22.01 1.83 1.96
N ASP A 230 -21.61 2.92 2.56
CA ASP A 230 -20.64 3.08 3.65
C ASP A 230 -21.27 3.06 5.06
N GLU A 231 -22.42 2.36 5.22
CA GLU A 231 -23.15 2.37 6.49
C GLU A 231 -22.65 1.31 7.46
N VAL A 232 -22.30 1.75 8.67
CA VAL A 232 -21.90 0.90 9.79
C VAL A 232 -22.86 1.16 10.94
N ASN A 233 -23.59 0.15 11.40
CA ASN A 233 -24.52 0.23 12.53
C ASN A 233 -25.48 1.43 12.49
N GLY A 234 -25.93 1.81 11.29
CA GLY A 234 -26.87 2.90 11.07
C GLY A 234 -26.21 4.27 10.84
N GLU A 235 -24.91 4.41 11.02
CA GLU A 235 -24.16 5.63 10.75
C GLU A 235 -23.34 5.53 9.45
N ARG A 236 -23.19 6.66 8.76
CA ARG A 236 -22.42 6.75 7.52
C ARG A 236 -20.97 7.12 7.83
N ILE A 237 -20.04 6.30 7.41
CA ILE A 237 -18.61 6.58 7.61
C ILE A 237 -18.17 7.81 6.80
N GLY A 238 -18.70 8.00 5.60
CA GLY A 238 -18.36 9.13 4.73
C GLY A 238 -17.07 8.95 3.93
N SER A 239 -16.53 7.72 3.88
CA SER A 239 -15.39 7.30 3.05
C SER A 239 -15.58 5.86 2.61
N CYS A 240 -14.70 5.34 1.74
CA CYS A 240 -14.66 3.92 1.41
C CYS A 240 -14.03 3.12 2.56
N LEU A 241 -14.54 1.92 2.85
CA LEU A 241 -14.14 1.14 4.01
C LEU A 241 -12.97 0.20 3.73
N GLY A 242 -12.74 -0.19 2.49
CA GLY A 242 -11.66 -1.06 2.06
C GLY A 242 -11.31 -0.88 0.60
N ASP A 243 -10.28 -1.58 0.13
CA ASP A 243 -9.91 -1.69 -1.29
C ASP A 243 -10.30 -3.07 -1.82
N LEU A 244 -10.78 -3.13 -3.07
CA LEU A 244 -11.46 -4.31 -3.60
C LEU A 244 -10.58 -5.57 -3.64
N TYR A 245 -9.31 -5.46 -4.03
CA TYR A 245 -8.39 -6.58 -3.99
C TYR A 245 -8.06 -6.98 -2.55
N SER A 246 -7.83 -6.00 -1.67
CA SER A 246 -7.46 -6.21 -0.27
C SER A 246 -8.57 -6.90 0.50
N VAL A 247 -9.81 -6.43 0.44
CA VAL A 247 -10.93 -7.11 1.11
C VAL A 247 -11.15 -8.51 0.57
N ASN A 248 -10.95 -8.74 -0.73
CA ASN A 248 -11.13 -10.07 -1.31
C ASN A 248 -10.11 -11.09 -0.80
N TRP A 249 -8.82 -10.74 -0.67
CA TRP A 249 -7.85 -11.70 -0.16
C TRP A 249 -7.95 -11.87 1.37
N MET A 250 -8.28 -10.81 2.10
CA MET A 250 -8.44 -10.90 3.56
C MET A 250 -9.66 -11.72 3.96
N GLU A 251 -10.81 -11.45 3.34
CA GLU A 251 -12.03 -12.24 3.57
C GLU A 251 -11.86 -13.71 3.13
N ASP A 252 -11.07 -13.98 2.07
CA ASP A 252 -10.72 -15.34 1.70
C ASP A 252 -9.90 -16.03 2.78
N SER A 253 -8.88 -15.35 3.31
CA SER A 253 -8.04 -15.88 4.39
C SER A 253 -8.79 -16.06 5.72
N ASP A 254 -9.79 -15.20 6.01
CA ASP A 254 -10.64 -15.34 7.20
C ASP A 254 -11.56 -16.57 7.14
N LEU A 255 -12.00 -16.95 5.95
CA LEU A 255 -13.03 -17.97 5.76
C LEU A 255 -12.49 -19.33 5.33
N THR A 256 -11.22 -19.41 4.94
CA THR A 256 -10.62 -20.61 4.35
C THR A 256 -9.59 -21.22 5.29
N ASP A 257 -9.53 -22.55 5.32
CA ASP A 257 -8.42 -23.26 5.97
C ASP A 257 -7.13 -23.05 5.17
N LEU A 258 -6.28 -22.14 5.64
CA LEU A 258 -5.02 -21.79 4.99
C LEU A 258 -4.04 -22.97 4.92
N SER A 259 -4.31 -24.07 5.66
CA SER A 259 -3.50 -25.28 5.61
C SER A 259 -3.72 -26.12 4.36
N GLY A 260 -4.82 -25.91 3.68
CA GLY A 260 -5.21 -26.64 2.46
C GLY A 260 -5.23 -25.78 1.22
N GLU A 261 -5.23 -24.45 1.35
CA GLU A 261 -5.29 -23.53 0.23
C GLU A 261 -3.90 -23.13 -0.30
N THR A 262 -3.68 -23.28 -1.60
CA THR A 262 -2.44 -22.82 -2.24
C THR A 262 -2.52 -21.33 -2.64
N LEU A 263 -1.36 -20.66 -2.76
CA LEU A 263 -1.28 -19.30 -3.28
C LEU A 263 -1.92 -19.16 -4.67
N THR A 264 -1.82 -20.19 -5.53
CA THR A 264 -2.51 -20.23 -6.83
C THR A 264 -4.03 -20.27 -6.65
N THR A 265 -4.55 -21.04 -5.72
CA THR A 265 -6.00 -21.15 -5.47
C THR A 265 -6.54 -19.82 -4.98
N GLN A 266 -5.89 -19.21 -3.98
CA GLN A 266 -6.26 -17.89 -3.48
C GLN A 266 -6.16 -16.82 -4.58
N PHE A 267 -5.06 -16.80 -5.35
CA PHE A 267 -4.92 -15.89 -6.48
C PHE A 267 -6.10 -15.96 -7.45
N HIS A 268 -6.54 -17.15 -7.83
CA HIS A 268 -7.68 -17.29 -8.75
C HIS A 268 -9.01 -16.85 -8.12
N ARG A 269 -9.24 -17.12 -6.83
CA ARG A 269 -10.43 -16.65 -6.12
C ARG A 269 -10.45 -15.13 -6.04
N VAL A 270 -9.37 -14.53 -5.59
CA VAL A 270 -9.21 -13.08 -5.46
C VAL A 270 -9.34 -12.40 -6.83
N LYS A 271 -8.67 -12.93 -7.85
CA LYS A 271 -8.77 -12.42 -9.22
C LYS A 271 -10.20 -12.44 -9.76
N ASN A 272 -10.94 -13.52 -9.51
CA ASN A 272 -12.33 -13.64 -9.97
C ASN A 272 -13.28 -12.70 -9.20
N ALA A 273 -13.00 -12.43 -7.94
CA ALA A 273 -13.76 -11.50 -7.12
C ALA A 273 -13.42 -10.03 -7.39
N THR A 274 -12.18 -9.73 -7.81
CA THR A 274 -11.72 -8.38 -8.13
C THR A 274 -12.01 -8.05 -9.59
N THR A 275 -13.28 -7.75 -9.89
CA THR A 275 -13.79 -7.63 -11.27
C THR A 275 -13.53 -6.28 -11.94
N LYS A 276 -13.03 -5.29 -11.20
CA LYS A 276 -12.82 -3.91 -11.69
C LYS A 276 -11.41 -3.64 -12.19
N SER A 277 -10.44 -4.47 -11.78
CA SER A 277 -9.05 -4.43 -12.22
C SER A 277 -8.53 -5.83 -12.52
N HIS A 278 -7.35 -5.93 -13.15
CA HIS A 278 -6.76 -7.20 -13.53
C HIS A 278 -5.67 -7.59 -12.53
N VAL A 279 -6.08 -8.34 -11.51
CA VAL A 279 -5.12 -8.92 -10.54
C VAL A 279 -4.06 -9.72 -11.28
N LYS A 280 -2.80 -9.44 -10.98
CA LYS A 280 -1.63 -10.12 -11.57
C LYS A 280 -0.85 -10.89 -10.52
N SER A 281 -0.10 -11.90 -10.99
CA SER A 281 0.91 -12.60 -10.20
C SER A 281 2.23 -12.62 -10.95
N PHE A 282 3.33 -12.52 -10.20
CA PHE A 282 4.69 -12.48 -10.71
C PHE A 282 5.61 -13.37 -9.87
N GLY A 283 6.75 -13.79 -10.45
CA GLY A 283 7.81 -14.44 -9.72
C GLY A 283 7.87 -15.95 -9.90
N LEU A 284 8.32 -16.65 -8.86
CA LEU A 284 8.65 -18.05 -8.95
C LEU A 284 7.41 -18.94 -8.93
N SER A 285 7.09 -19.53 -10.07
CA SER A 285 5.93 -20.43 -10.23
C SER A 285 5.91 -21.60 -9.22
N LYS A 286 7.06 -22.06 -8.73
CA LYS A 286 7.12 -23.08 -7.68
C LYS A 286 6.43 -22.62 -6.38
N LEU A 287 6.62 -21.35 -6.00
CA LEU A 287 6.03 -20.79 -4.79
C LEU A 287 4.49 -20.70 -4.88
N SER A 288 3.95 -20.49 -6.07
CA SER A 288 2.50 -20.39 -6.25
C SER A 288 1.74 -21.67 -5.85
N HIS A 289 2.42 -22.82 -5.80
CA HIS A 289 1.86 -24.09 -5.33
C HIS A 289 2.01 -24.33 -3.83
N GLU A 290 2.73 -23.45 -3.13
CA GLU A 290 2.79 -23.48 -1.68
C GLU A 290 1.46 -23.03 -1.06
N ILE A 291 1.20 -23.47 0.16
CA ILE A 291 -0.03 -23.11 0.87
C ILE A 291 0.09 -21.70 1.45
N VAL A 292 -1.04 -20.99 1.45
CA VAL A 292 -1.16 -19.61 1.95
C VAL A 292 -0.65 -19.51 3.38
N GLY A 293 -0.98 -20.49 4.20
CA GLY A 293 -0.59 -20.49 5.57
C GLY A 293 0.92 -20.59 5.82
N ASN A 294 1.74 -20.99 4.84
CA ASN A 294 3.19 -20.86 4.95
C ASN A 294 3.67 -19.40 5.08
N TYR A 295 2.79 -18.43 4.81
CA TYR A 295 3.12 -16.99 4.80
C TYR A 295 2.22 -16.18 5.73
N GLN A 296 0.98 -16.62 5.95
CA GLN A 296 -0.01 -15.92 6.78
C GLN A 296 -0.30 -16.65 8.10
N SER A 297 0.41 -17.75 8.41
CA SER A 297 0.21 -18.59 9.60
C SER A 297 1.53 -19.15 10.09
N THR A 298 1.57 -19.65 11.33
CA THR A 298 2.73 -20.39 11.87
C THR A 298 2.62 -21.91 11.72
N TYR A 299 1.48 -22.46 11.33
CA TYR A 299 1.24 -23.92 11.27
C TYR A 299 1.52 -24.72 12.56
N ASP A 300 1.78 -24.09 13.66
CA ASP A 300 1.88 -24.84 14.91
C ASP A 300 0.46 -25.29 15.34
N LYS A 301 0.16 -26.58 15.11
CA LYS A 301 -1.10 -27.18 15.58
C LYS A 301 -1.25 -27.14 17.11
N SER A 302 -0.19 -26.80 17.84
CA SER A 302 -0.24 -26.60 19.29
C SER A 302 -0.66 -25.19 19.70
N TYR A 303 -0.71 -24.23 18.76
CA TYR A 303 -1.19 -22.89 19.02
C TYR A 303 -2.72 -22.92 19.15
N ASN A 304 -3.19 -23.04 20.39
CA ASN A 304 -4.61 -23.04 20.73
C ASN A 304 -5.20 -21.62 20.92
N GLY A 305 -4.56 -20.58 20.40
CA GLY A 305 -5.06 -19.20 20.52
C GLY A 305 -5.06 -18.64 21.95
N ASP A 306 -4.31 -19.25 22.87
CA ASP A 306 -4.35 -18.97 24.31
C ASP A 306 -3.23 -18.00 24.74
N ASP A 307 -2.79 -17.10 23.83
CA ASP A 307 -2.00 -15.93 24.23
C ASP A 307 -2.92 -14.95 24.94
N SER A 308 -2.56 -14.56 26.15
CA SER A 308 -3.27 -13.55 26.95
C SER A 308 -3.39 -12.19 26.23
N ASP A 309 -2.61 -11.97 25.16
CA ASP A 309 -2.70 -10.82 24.27
C ASP A 309 -3.74 -11.00 23.14
N SER A 310 -4.32 -12.20 22.96
CA SER A 310 -5.35 -12.48 21.96
C SER A 310 -6.78 -12.23 22.47
N GLU A 311 -6.97 -11.90 23.75
CA GLU A 311 -8.30 -11.60 24.33
C GLU A 311 -9.01 -10.41 23.64
N ASP A 312 -8.25 -9.57 22.95
CA ASP A 312 -8.79 -8.41 22.20
C ASP A 312 -9.12 -8.70 20.73
N ILE A 313 -8.76 -9.88 20.19
CA ILE A 313 -9.03 -10.25 18.79
C ILE A 313 -10.34 -11.04 18.75
N GLU A 314 -11.46 -10.36 18.47
CA GLU A 314 -12.73 -11.06 18.28
C GLU A 314 -12.66 -11.95 17.02
N PRO A 315 -13.11 -13.23 17.12
CA PRO A 315 -13.21 -14.09 15.94
C PRO A 315 -14.21 -13.47 14.97
N LEU A 316 -13.77 -13.21 13.74
CA LEU A 316 -14.71 -12.94 12.65
C LEU A 316 -15.59 -14.17 12.51
N SER A 317 -16.85 -14.06 12.92
CA SER A 317 -17.78 -15.18 12.83
C SER A 317 -17.94 -15.59 11.35
N ALA A 318 -18.20 -16.87 11.08
CA ALA A 318 -18.55 -17.39 9.78
C ALA A 318 -19.79 -16.69 9.14
N ALA A 319 -20.47 -15.82 9.90
CA ALA A 319 -21.53 -14.93 9.44
C ALA A 319 -21.03 -13.77 8.57
N ALA A 320 -19.72 -13.50 8.52
CA ALA A 320 -19.11 -12.61 7.54
C ALA A 320 -18.99 -13.26 6.17
N ALA A 321 -20.07 -13.96 5.72
CA ALA A 321 -20.15 -14.48 4.36
C ALA A 321 -19.76 -13.39 3.36
N ARG A 322 -18.95 -13.73 2.36
CA ARG A 322 -18.53 -12.82 1.30
C ARG A 322 -19.75 -12.10 0.74
N ASP A 323 -19.86 -10.83 1.03
CA ASP A 323 -20.81 -9.94 0.37
C ASP A 323 -20.13 -9.30 -0.83
N THR A 324 -19.68 -10.16 -1.75
CA THR A 324 -19.01 -9.74 -2.98
C THR A 324 -19.91 -8.83 -3.82
N GLU A 325 -21.22 -8.99 -3.72
CA GLU A 325 -22.17 -8.19 -4.48
C GLU A 325 -22.17 -6.74 -3.98
N THR A 326 -22.31 -6.50 -2.67
CA THR A 326 -22.24 -5.14 -2.09
C THR A 326 -20.87 -4.50 -2.29
N ALA A 327 -19.78 -5.27 -2.19
CA ALA A 327 -18.45 -4.76 -2.45
C ALA A 327 -18.32 -4.24 -3.90
N ILE A 328 -18.82 -4.99 -4.88
CA ILE A 328 -18.76 -4.64 -6.30
C ILE A 328 -19.69 -3.47 -6.65
N GLU A 329 -20.89 -3.43 -6.09
CA GLU A 329 -21.87 -2.35 -6.33
C GLU A 329 -21.39 -0.99 -5.82
N SER A 330 -20.58 -0.98 -4.79
CA SER A 330 -20.09 0.23 -4.12
C SER A 330 -18.62 0.56 -4.44
N THR A 331 -18.11 0.11 -5.57
CA THR A 331 -16.72 0.37 -5.97
C THR A 331 -16.56 1.77 -6.58
N VAL A 332 -15.43 2.40 -6.26
CA VAL A 332 -14.98 3.67 -6.84
C VAL A 332 -13.54 3.50 -7.31
N ASP A 333 -13.19 4.01 -8.50
CA ASP A 333 -11.79 4.11 -8.92
C ASP A 333 -10.97 4.81 -7.81
N ALA A 334 -9.86 4.22 -7.40
CA ALA A 334 -9.05 4.75 -6.29
C ALA A 334 -8.61 6.21 -6.53
N ARG A 335 -8.55 6.64 -7.80
CA ARG A 335 -8.26 8.02 -8.22
C ARG A 335 -9.41 9.00 -7.95
N ASP A 336 -10.65 8.49 -7.82
CA ASP A 336 -11.86 9.30 -7.69
C ASP A 336 -12.42 9.34 -6.27
N VAL A 337 -11.81 8.59 -5.32
CA VAL A 337 -12.33 8.49 -3.96
C VAL A 337 -12.39 9.85 -3.26
N ASP A 338 -11.38 10.70 -3.40
CA ASP A 338 -11.36 12.05 -2.82
C ASP A 338 -12.53 12.93 -3.33
N LEU A 339 -12.81 12.86 -4.63
CA LEU A 339 -13.95 13.58 -5.24
C LEU A 339 -15.29 13.03 -4.75
N VAL A 340 -15.43 11.70 -4.68
CA VAL A 340 -16.65 11.05 -4.21
C VAL A 340 -16.90 11.37 -2.74
N VAL A 341 -15.88 11.34 -1.90
CA VAL A 341 -15.96 11.72 -0.48
C VAL A 341 -16.39 13.18 -0.34
N ALA A 342 -15.73 14.12 -1.03
CA ALA A 342 -16.09 15.53 -1.00
C ALA A 342 -17.53 15.78 -1.48
N PHE A 343 -17.96 15.08 -2.55
CA PHE A 343 -19.32 15.18 -3.08
C PHE A 343 -20.36 14.68 -2.08
N TYR A 344 -20.19 13.52 -1.44
CA TYR A 344 -21.15 13.00 -0.48
C TYR A 344 -21.16 13.80 0.83
N ARG A 345 -20.03 14.36 1.26
CA ARG A 345 -19.98 15.32 2.39
C ARG A 345 -20.83 16.55 2.09
N TYR A 346 -20.70 17.15 0.91
CA TYR A 346 -21.54 18.26 0.45
C TYR A 346 -23.02 17.87 0.38
N LEU A 347 -23.34 16.73 -0.22
CA LEU A 347 -24.72 16.27 -0.44
C LEU A 347 -25.46 16.03 0.88
N ARG A 348 -24.78 15.43 1.86
CA ARG A 348 -25.34 15.05 3.17
C ARG A 348 -25.38 16.20 4.19
N ALA A 349 -24.65 17.28 3.96
CA ALA A 349 -24.57 18.38 4.89
C ALA A 349 -25.90 19.14 5.03
N ALA A 350 -26.28 19.47 6.25
CA ALA A 350 -27.42 20.33 6.52
C ALA A 350 -27.21 21.72 5.89
N PRO A 351 -28.29 22.38 5.43
CA PRO A 351 -28.20 23.75 4.91
C PRO A 351 -27.55 24.69 5.91
N GLY A 352 -26.61 25.53 5.46
CA GLY A 352 -25.96 26.53 6.32
C GLY A 352 -24.47 26.68 6.08
N LYS A 353 -23.73 27.07 7.14
CA LYS A 353 -22.26 27.31 7.06
C LYS A 353 -21.48 26.06 6.72
N SER A 354 -21.83 24.92 7.31
CA SER A 354 -21.14 23.64 7.05
C SER A 354 -21.26 23.20 5.58
N ARG A 355 -22.47 23.32 4.98
CA ARG A 355 -22.69 22.97 3.58
C ARG A 355 -21.90 23.86 2.63
N ARG A 356 -21.74 25.16 2.97
CA ARG A 356 -20.88 26.05 2.18
C ARG A 356 -19.42 25.62 2.24
N GLY A 357 -18.89 25.29 3.42
CA GLY A 357 -17.52 24.80 3.55
C GLY A 357 -17.26 23.53 2.73
N PHE A 358 -18.20 22.59 2.71
CA PHE A 358 -18.09 21.38 1.89
C PHE A 358 -18.25 21.66 0.38
N ALA A 359 -19.03 22.70 0.00
CA ALA A 359 -19.08 23.16 -1.38
C ALA A 359 -17.73 23.75 -1.83
N ASP A 360 -17.07 24.50 -0.95
CA ASP A 360 -15.74 25.06 -1.21
C ASP A 360 -14.69 23.93 -1.33
N GLU A 361 -14.75 22.91 -0.46
CA GLU A 361 -13.90 21.71 -0.51
C GLU A 361 -14.08 20.95 -1.84
N LEU A 362 -15.32 20.67 -2.23
CA LEU A 362 -15.64 20.00 -3.50
C LEU A 362 -15.14 20.82 -4.70
N THR A 363 -15.34 22.13 -4.69
CA THR A 363 -14.88 23.03 -5.75
C THR A 363 -13.34 23.01 -5.83
N ALA A 364 -12.64 23.07 -4.69
CA ALA A 364 -11.19 23.00 -4.64
C ALA A 364 -10.66 21.66 -5.19
N THR A 365 -11.32 20.54 -4.86
CA THR A 365 -10.98 19.21 -5.38
C THR A 365 -11.11 19.15 -6.91
N ILE A 366 -12.21 19.69 -7.46
CA ILE A 366 -12.42 19.76 -8.93
C ILE A 366 -11.33 20.63 -9.57
N GLN A 367 -11.08 21.82 -9.02
CA GLN A 367 -10.07 22.74 -9.57
C GLN A 367 -8.65 22.12 -9.52
N ALA A 368 -8.29 21.40 -8.46
CA ALA A 368 -7.00 20.72 -8.37
C ALA A 368 -6.82 19.67 -9.50
N ARG A 369 -7.89 18.96 -9.86
CA ARG A 369 -7.89 18.01 -10.99
C ARG A 369 -7.69 18.70 -12.33
N GLU A 370 -8.41 19.82 -12.57
CA GLU A 370 -8.23 20.60 -13.79
C GLU A 370 -6.81 21.16 -13.93
N VAL A 371 -6.20 21.57 -12.80
CA VAL A 371 -4.77 21.99 -12.80
C VAL A 371 -3.85 20.86 -13.19
N ALA A 372 -4.06 19.68 -12.62
CA ALA A 372 -3.26 18.50 -12.93
C ALA A 372 -3.37 18.12 -14.42
N ASP A 373 -4.59 18.10 -14.96
CA ASP A 373 -4.84 17.83 -16.39
C ASP A 373 -4.07 18.82 -17.25
N GLU A 374 -4.19 20.14 -16.99
CA GLU A 374 -3.50 21.19 -17.75
C GLU A 374 -1.96 21.07 -17.68
N VAL A 375 -1.41 20.70 -16.53
CA VAL A 375 0.05 20.53 -16.39
C VAL A 375 0.55 19.38 -17.27
N PHE A 376 -0.08 18.23 -17.22
CA PHE A 376 0.38 17.07 -17.99
C PHE A 376 0.08 17.18 -19.48
N GLU A 377 -1.02 17.82 -19.87
CA GLU A 377 -1.27 18.23 -21.27
C GLU A 377 -0.17 19.19 -21.76
N THR A 378 0.23 20.16 -20.93
CA THR A 378 1.31 21.11 -21.30
C THR A 378 2.66 20.39 -21.41
N ILE A 379 2.99 19.44 -20.53
CA ILE A 379 4.20 18.61 -20.61
C ILE A 379 4.23 17.88 -21.96
N THR A 380 3.15 17.19 -22.32
CA THR A 380 3.05 16.43 -23.57
C THR A 380 3.17 17.35 -24.79
N ALA A 381 2.47 18.48 -24.79
CA ALA A 381 2.54 19.47 -25.88
C ALA A 381 3.95 20.07 -26.08
N LEU A 382 4.66 20.35 -24.97
CA LEU A 382 6.05 20.85 -25.06
C LEU A 382 7.01 19.77 -25.58
N TYR A 383 6.80 18.52 -25.22
CA TYR A 383 7.57 17.40 -25.75
C TYR A 383 7.34 17.25 -27.25
N GLU A 384 6.07 17.22 -27.71
CA GLU A 384 5.72 17.10 -29.13
C GLU A 384 6.23 18.29 -29.98
N GLN A 385 6.13 19.49 -29.41
CA GLN A 385 6.72 20.67 -30.05
C GLN A 385 8.24 20.57 -30.21
N ARG A 386 8.93 19.95 -29.23
CA ARG A 386 10.40 19.85 -29.25
C ARG A 386 10.90 18.75 -30.18
N THR A 387 10.16 17.61 -30.24
CA THR A 387 10.59 16.39 -30.96
C THR A 387 9.92 16.20 -32.32
N GLU A 388 8.86 16.97 -32.61
CA GLU A 388 7.96 16.79 -33.78
C GLU A 388 7.36 15.36 -33.83
N SER A 389 7.24 14.69 -32.65
CA SER A 389 6.78 13.31 -32.51
C SER A 389 5.89 13.16 -31.27
N SER A 390 4.87 12.29 -31.33
CA SER A 390 4.04 11.97 -30.18
C SER A 390 4.82 11.16 -29.14
N LEU A 391 4.54 11.42 -27.86
CA LEU A 391 5.11 10.65 -26.76
C LEU A 391 4.51 9.25 -26.75
N LEU A 392 5.36 8.23 -26.80
CA LEU A 392 4.93 6.83 -26.81
C LEU A 392 4.95 6.25 -25.40
N GLN A 393 3.89 5.54 -25.06
CA GLN A 393 3.81 4.78 -23.82
C GLN A 393 4.72 3.54 -23.90
N VAL A 394 5.57 3.36 -22.89
CA VAL A 394 6.54 2.26 -22.83
C VAL A 394 6.03 1.19 -21.85
N GLU A 395 5.98 -0.07 -22.29
CA GLU A 395 5.52 -1.19 -21.44
C GLU A 395 6.58 -1.60 -20.40
N GLU A 396 7.85 -1.68 -20.80
CA GLU A 396 8.96 -2.06 -19.93
C GLU A 396 10.01 -0.94 -19.86
N PRO A 397 9.90 -0.02 -18.91
CA PRO A 397 10.85 1.08 -18.76
C PRO A 397 12.22 0.55 -18.33
N LYS A 398 13.28 1.15 -18.87
CA LYS A 398 14.68 0.78 -18.61
C LYS A 398 15.40 1.85 -17.79
N ASN A 399 15.01 3.13 -17.98
CA ASN A 399 15.70 4.26 -17.36
C ASN A 399 15.02 4.68 -16.05
N LEU A 400 14.98 3.76 -15.08
CA LEU A 400 14.33 4.00 -13.78
C LEU A 400 15.02 5.10 -12.95
N GLU A 401 16.32 5.35 -13.17
CA GLU A 401 17.04 6.43 -12.49
C GLU A 401 16.58 7.80 -12.98
N CYS A 402 16.39 7.97 -14.29
CA CYS A 402 15.77 9.18 -14.85
C CYS A 402 14.38 9.38 -14.28
N HIS A 403 13.53 8.33 -14.24
CA HIS A 403 12.18 8.44 -13.70
C HIS A 403 12.16 8.94 -12.25
N GLU A 404 13.04 8.42 -11.39
CA GLU A 404 13.17 8.88 -10.01
C GLU A 404 13.51 10.38 -9.93
N GLU A 405 14.50 10.82 -10.71
CA GLU A 405 14.92 12.22 -10.71
C GLU A 405 13.85 13.16 -11.33
N ILE A 406 13.22 12.77 -12.43
CA ILE A 406 12.18 13.59 -13.07
C ILE A 406 10.92 13.69 -12.19
N THR A 407 10.53 12.63 -11.48
CA THR A 407 9.44 12.68 -10.51
C THR A 407 9.76 13.67 -9.39
N ARG A 408 11.00 13.65 -8.86
CA ARG A 408 11.46 14.60 -7.84
C ARG A 408 11.46 16.05 -8.37
N ILE A 409 11.85 16.26 -9.62
CA ILE A 409 11.81 17.58 -10.26
C ILE A 409 10.35 18.04 -10.39
N PHE A 410 9.44 17.16 -10.80
CA PHE A 410 8.01 17.47 -10.88
C PHE A 410 7.47 17.91 -9.50
N GLU A 411 7.73 17.15 -8.44
CA GLU A 411 7.28 17.48 -7.08
C GLU A 411 7.74 18.86 -6.64
N THR A 412 8.99 19.22 -6.91
CA THR A 412 9.55 20.51 -6.50
C THR A 412 9.09 21.67 -7.40
N SER A 413 8.99 21.44 -8.71
CA SER A 413 8.65 22.47 -9.69
C SER A 413 7.15 22.78 -9.73
N CYS A 414 6.31 21.76 -9.54
CA CYS A 414 4.85 21.88 -9.59
C CYS A 414 4.19 22.03 -8.22
N ALA A 415 4.94 22.25 -7.15
CA ALA A 415 4.39 22.40 -5.80
C ALA A 415 3.31 23.48 -5.71
N TYR A 416 3.48 24.60 -6.39
CA TYR A 416 2.51 25.70 -6.45
C TYR A 416 1.35 25.43 -7.41
N SER A 417 1.51 24.49 -8.35
CA SER A 417 0.46 24.06 -9.29
C SER A 417 -0.30 22.83 -8.77
N GLY A 418 -0.31 22.62 -7.44
CA GLY A 418 -1.04 21.55 -6.76
C GLY A 418 -0.24 20.26 -6.53
N GLY A 419 0.96 20.12 -7.09
CA GLY A 419 1.83 18.95 -6.86
C GLY A 419 1.20 17.62 -7.26
N LEU A 420 1.66 16.54 -6.62
CA LEU A 420 1.05 15.20 -6.76
C LEU A 420 -0.18 15.07 -5.84
N THR A 421 -1.28 14.64 -6.40
CA THR A 421 -2.52 14.28 -5.71
C THR A 421 -2.90 12.85 -6.09
N SER A 422 -3.79 12.18 -5.35
CA SER A 422 -4.30 10.85 -5.72
C SER A 422 -4.75 10.78 -7.18
N TYR A 423 -5.41 11.83 -7.66
CA TYR A 423 -5.87 11.93 -9.04
C TYR A 423 -4.73 12.09 -10.06
N SER A 424 -3.77 12.99 -9.80
CA SER A 424 -2.69 13.29 -10.76
C SER A 424 -1.69 12.15 -10.92
N LEU A 425 -1.67 11.18 -9.99
CA LEU A 425 -0.79 10.01 -10.09
C LEU A 425 -1.02 9.19 -11.36
N LYS A 426 -2.22 9.23 -11.95
CA LYS A 426 -2.51 8.57 -13.24
C LYS A 426 -1.61 9.05 -14.39
N TYR A 427 -1.05 10.24 -14.24
CA TYR A 427 -0.19 10.86 -15.27
C TYR A 427 1.31 10.65 -15.03
N VAL A 428 1.72 10.17 -13.87
CA VAL A 428 3.15 9.99 -13.55
C VAL A 428 3.85 9.06 -14.54
N GLY A 429 3.11 8.13 -15.15
CA GLY A 429 3.60 7.33 -16.26
C GLY A 429 4.11 8.15 -17.46
N THR A 430 3.59 9.36 -17.69
CA THR A 430 4.10 10.30 -18.72
C THR A 430 5.55 10.71 -18.43
N LEU A 431 5.91 10.89 -17.14
CA LEU A 431 7.29 11.23 -16.75
C LEU A 431 8.24 10.05 -17.04
N MET A 432 7.75 8.82 -16.88
CA MET A 432 8.49 7.62 -17.23
C MET A 432 8.69 7.52 -18.76
N ASP A 433 7.64 7.77 -19.53
CA ASP A 433 7.70 7.75 -21.00
C ASP A 433 8.67 8.80 -21.55
N LEU A 434 8.73 9.98 -20.94
CA LEU A 434 9.72 11.02 -21.26
C LEU A 434 11.16 10.52 -21.04
N CYS A 435 11.39 9.78 -19.97
CA CYS A 435 12.71 9.21 -19.66
C CYS A 435 13.17 8.13 -20.67
N GLU A 436 12.23 7.48 -21.35
CA GLU A 436 12.51 6.48 -22.39
C GLU A 436 12.58 7.08 -23.79
N SER A 437 12.32 8.38 -23.92
CA SER A 437 12.43 9.11 -25.17
C SER A 437 13.90 9.32 -25.58
N SER A 438 14.10 9.88 -26.78
CA SER A 438 15.44 10.21 -27.28
C SER A 438 16.03 11.52 -26.71
N LEU A 439 15.25 12.24 -25.87
CA LEU A 439 15.71 13.49 -25.27
C LEU A 439 16.72 13.25 -24.15
N PRO A 440 17.76 14.09 -24.04
CA PRO A 440 18.60 14.12 -22.85
C PRO A 440 17.80 14.44 -21.58
N GLN A 441 18.21 13.91 -20.44
CA GLN A 441 17.49 14.06 -19.17
C GLN A 441 17.33 15.52 -18.72
N ASP A 442 18.29 16.40 -19.02
CA ASP A 442 18.22 17.84 -18.75
C ASP A 442 17.16 18.55 -19.60
N GLU A 443 16.96 18.12 -20.84
CA GLU A 443 15.86 18.62 -21.67
C GLU A 443 14.50 18.14 -21.16
N VAL A 444 14.38 16.88 -20.72
CA VAL A 444 13.17 16.36 -20.06
C VAL A 444 12.84 17.18 -18.81
N ALA A 445 13.85 17.42 -17.96
CA ALA A 445 13.69 18.25 -16.76
C ALA A 445 13.23 19.67 -17.09
N SER A 446 13.79 20.27 -18.15
CA SER A 446 13.40 21.60 -18.63
C SER A 446 11.94 21.65 -19.12
N ILE A 447 11.47 20.62 -19.82
CA ILE A 447 10.07 20.52 -20.27
C ILE A 447 9.13 20.49 -19.05
N VAL A 448 9.41 19.66 -18.05
CA VAL A 448 8.60 19.55 -16.84
C VAL A 448 8.56 20.88 -16.10
N HIS A 449 9.70 21.49 -15.83
CA HIS A 449 9.79 22.78 -15.14
C HIS A 449 9.01 23.88 -15.88
N LYS A 450 9.19 23.97 -17.21
CA LYS A 450 8.50 24.95 -18.04
C LYS A 450 6.98 24.76 -18.04
N ALA A 451 6.50 23.52 -18.08
CA ALA A 451 5.07 23.23 -18.03
C ALA A 451 4.43 23.74 -16.73
N CYS A 452 5.05 23.45 -15.58
CA CYS A 452 4.55 23.92 -14.28
C CYS A 452 4.50 25.45 -14.22
N LEU A 453 5.56 26.14 -14.68
CA LEU A 453 5.64 27.60 -14.72
C LEU A 453 4.57 28.22 -15.64
N VAL A 454 4.31 27.61 -16.80
CA VAL A 454 3.29 28.10 -17.75
C VAL A 454 1.91 28.04 -17.13
N VAL A 455 1.55 26.92 -16.49
CA VAL A 455 0.24 26.74 -15.86
C VAL A 455 0.08 27.67 -14.67
N GLU A 456 1.10 27.78 -13.81
CA GLU A 456 1.10 28.73 -12.67
C GLU A 456 0.87 30.18 -13.15
N THR A 457 1.60 30.61 -14.19
CA THR A 457 1.49 31.97 -14.74
C THR A 457 0.11 32.25 -15.31
N ARG A 458 -0.53 31.28 -15.97
CA ARG A 458 -1.88 31.40 -16.54
C ARG A 458 -2.96 31.53 -15.48
N ARG A 459 -2.78 30.86 -14.33
CA ARG A 459 -3.75 30.79 -13.23
C ARG A 459 -3.51 31.84 -12.14
N ALA A 460 -2.38 32.54 -12.14
CA ALA A 460 -2.11 33.64 -11.22
C ALA A 460 -3.20 34.72 -11.34
N PRO A 461 -3.76 35.23 -10.23
CA PRO A 461 -4.73 36.29 -10.27
C PRO A 461 -4.15 37.52 -10.99
N ARG A 462 -4.82 38.00 -12.03
CA ARG A 462 -4.35 39.12 -12.90
C ARG A 462 -4.09 40.44 -12.19
N ASN A 463 -4.30 40.51 -10.86
CA ASN A 463 -4.15 41.75 -10.08
C ASN A 463 -2.71 42.05 -9.63
N ASP A 464 -1.75 41.11 -9.78
CA ASP A 464 -0.35 41.33 -9.37
C ASP A 464 0.63 41.61 -10.50
N VAL A 465 0.13 41.85 -11.73
CA VAL A 465 0.98 42.03 -12.93
C VAL A 465 1.67 43.41 -13.00
N PHE A 466 1.52 44.29 -12.01
CA PHE A 466 2.11 45.64 -12.07
C PHE A 466 3.30 45.89 -11.15
N ASN A 467 3.90 44.87 -10.51
CA ASN A 467 5.10 45.14 -9.71
C ASN A 467 6.10 43.99 -9.64
N THR A 468 6.52 43.42 -10.75
CA THR A 468 7.80 42.73 -10.81
C THR A 468 8.50 43.05 -12.10
N ASN A 469 9.58 43.82 -12.03
CA ASN A 469 10.55 44.01 -13.09
C ASN A 469 11.08 42.66 -13.59
N VAL A 470 10.50 42.14 -14.63
CA VAL A 470 11.12 41.08 -15.45
C VAL A 470 12.12 41.75 -16.39
N ALA A 471 13.19 42.22 -15.79
CA ALA A 471 14.41 42.57 -16.50
C ALA A 471 15.53 41.76 -15.85
N MET A 472 15.72 40.53 -16.31
CA MET A 472 16.95 39.75 -16.33
C MET A 472 16.58 38.28 -16.60
N LEU A 473 16.61 37.94 -17.85
CA LEU A 473 17.11 36.69 -18.41
C LEU A 473 16.73 36.73 -19.92
N ALA A 474 17.49 37.54 -20.65
CA ALA A 474 17.69 37.39 -22.09
C ALA A 474 18.89 36.46 -22.30
#